data_681dd3f4261d3c67de1cef7c1b8bd53e
#
_entry.id   681dd3f4261d3c67de1cef7c1b8bd53e
#
_cell.length_a   1.000
_cell.length_b   1.000
_cell.length_c   1.000
_cell.angle_alpha   90.00
_cell.angle_beta   90.00
_cell.angle_gamma   90.00
#
_symmetry.space_group_name_H-M   'P 1'
#
loop_
_entity.id
_entity.type
_entity.pdbx_description
1 polymer ?
#
loop_
_entity_poly.entity_id
_entity_poly.type
_entity_poly.pdbx_seq_one_letter_code
_entity_poly.pdbx_strand_id
1 'polypeptide(L)'
;ELAQGDGVTALVLRHLEPLSAADLQRLRDFGAAHGVQWWLQPKGPDTVHRLDDGGPVLAYALPEFGVTMPFKPTDFTQVNAQINRVLVDRAVRLLDPQPGERVVDWFCGLGNFTLPLATRAAQVLGIEGSEVLVERARENAAANGLAAKTAFE
;
A
#
# COMPACT_ATOMS: atom_id res chain seq x y z
N GLU A 1 -14.25 1.98 8.11
CA GLU A 1 -12.82 2.25 8.01
C GLU A 1 -12.57 3.10 6.78
N LEU A 2 -11.60 4.02 6.83
CA LEU A 2 -11.25 4.91 5.74
C LEU A 2 -9.78 4.74 5.40
N ALA A 3 -9.47 4.64 4.12
CA ALA A 3 -8.10 4.65 3.60
C ALA A 3 -7.98 5.66 2.46
N GLN A 4 -6.85 6.39 2.42
CA GLN A 4 -6.63 7.40 1.41
C GLN A 4 -5.29 7.17 0.72
N GLY A 5 -5.35 7.07 -0.60
CA GLY A 5 -4.20 7.11 -1.49
C GLY A 5 -4.13 8.43 -2.26
N ASP A 6 -3.18 8.54 -3.16
CA ASP A 6 -3.06 9.70 -4.04
C ASP A 6 -4.24 9.70 -5.04
N GLY A 7 -5.18 10.60 -4.84
CA GLY A 7 -6.36 10.75 -5.70
C GLY A 7 -7.47 9.71 -5.53
N VAL A 8 -7.38 8.83 -4.54
CA VAL A 8 -8.40 7.81 -4.24
C VAL A 8 -8.71 7.80 -2.77
N THR A 9 -10.00 7.92 -2.43
CA THR A 9 -10.50 7.69 -1.06
C THR A 9 -11.30 6.40 -1.07
N ALA A 10 -10.92 5.45 -0.21
CA ALA A 10 -11.62 4.19 -0.04
C ALA A 10 -12.34 4.15 1.31
N LEU A 11 -13.59 3.69 1.31
CA LEU A 11 -14.38 3.43 2.50
C LEU A 11 -14.66 1.93 2.61
N VAL A 12 -14.34 1.34 3.76
CA VAL A 12 -14.66 -0.06 4.05
C VAL A 12 -15.93 -0.11 4.88
N LEU A 13 -16.96 -0.75 4.34
CA LEU A 13 -18.19 -1.06 5.04
C LEU A 13 -18.11 -2.50 5.58
N ARG A 14 -18.02 -2.64 6.90
CA ARG A 14 -18.25 -3.92 7.57
C ARG A 14 -19.74 -4.17 7.71
N HIS A 15 -20.20 -5.31 7.23
CA HIS A 15 -21.59 -5.70 7.35
C HIS A 15 -21.70 -7.14 7.89
N LEU A 16 -22.68 -7.38 8.75
CA LEU A 16 -22.90 -8.68 9.40
C LEU A 16 -23.95 -9.51 8.67
N GLU A 17 -24.84 -8.82 7.95
CA GLU A 17 -25.90 -9.41 7.14
C GLU A 17 -25.60 -9.19 5.65
N PRO A 18 -26.04 -10.07 4.76
CA PRO A 18 -25.93 -9.87 3.32
C PRO A 18 -26.61 -8.56 2.89
N LEU A 19 -25.91 -7.77 2.07
CA LEU A 19 -26.47 -6.57 1.49
C LEU A 19 -27.42 -6.91 0.35
N SER A 20 -28.59 -6.25 0.31
CA SER A 20 -29.51 -6.38 -0.80
C SER A 20 -29.00 -5.67 -2.05
N ALA A 21 -29.56 -6.01 -3.22
CA ALA A 21 -29.25 -5.29 -4.47
C ALA A 21 -29.51 -3.78 -4.36
N ALA A 22 -30.56 -3.39 -3.62
CA ALA A 22 -30.88 -1.98 -3.38
C ALA A 22 -29.84 -1.29 -2.50
N ASP A 23 -29.27 -1.99 -1.49
CA ASP A 23 -28.21 -1.44 -0.64
C ASP A 23 -26.90 -1.27 -1.45
N LEU A 24 -26.54 -2.26 -2.26
CA LEU A 24 -25.38 -2.17 -3.15
C LEU A 24 -25.52 -1.00 -4.14
N GLN A 25 -26.73 -0.78 -4.68
CA GLN A 25 -26.97 0.37 -5.55
C GLN A 25 -26.85 1.70 -4.84
N ARG A 26 -27.37 1.84 -3.60
CA ARG A 26 -27.20 3.05 -2.79
C ARG A 26 -25.73 3.36 -2.51
N LEU A 27 -24.90 2.33 -2.25
CA LEU A 27 -23.45 2.50 -2.08
C LEU A 27 -22.80 3.01 -3.35
N ARG A 28 -23.18 2.47 -4.52
CA ARG A 28 -22.67 2.94 -5.82
C ARG A 28 -23.04 4.40 -6.07
N ASP A 29 -24.30 4.76 -5.84
CA ASP A 29 -24.78 6.13 -6.04
C ASP A 29 -24.05 7.11 -5.13
N PHE A 30 -23.86 6.74 -3.86
CA PHE A 30 -23.07 7.54 -2.92
C PHE A 30 -21.61 7.65 -3.37
N GLY A 31 -21.01 6.53 -3.77
CA GLY A 31 -19.61 6.51 -4.26
C GLY A 31 -19.41 7.43 -5.45
N ALA A 32 -20.33 7.38 -6.42
CA ALA A 32 -20.30 8.25 -7.59
C ALA A 32 -20.48 9.74 -7.24
N ALA A 33 -21.40 10.05 -6.31
CA ALA A 33 -21.69 11.42 -5.89
C ALA A 33 -20.54 12.07 -5.10
N HIS A 34 -19.78 11.29 -4.35
CA HIS A 34 -18.75 11.77 -3.42
C HIS A 34 -17.30 11.41 -3.82
N GLY A 35 -17.10 10.74 -4.95
CA GLY A 35 -15.77 10.35 -5.41
C GLY A 35 -15.07 9.34 -4.49
N VAL A 36 -15.84 8.43 -3.86
CA VAL A 36 -15.29 7.42 -2.97
C VAL A 36 -15.45 6.02 -3.56
N GLN A 37 -14.47 5.17 -3.29
CA GLN A 37 -14.45 3.77 -3.67
C GLN A 37 -14.92 2.91 -2.49
N TRP A 38 -15.92 2.06 -2.70
CA TRP A 38 -16.40 1.17 -1.66
C TRP A 38 -15.69 -0.17 -1.65
N TRP A 39 -15.37 -0.61 -0.44
CA TRP A 39 -14.90 -1.94 -0.11
C TRP A 39 -15.86 -2.57 0.90
N LEU A 40 -16.11 -3.84 0.77
CA LEU A 40 -17.01 -4.60 1.63
C LEU A 40 -16.21 -5.55 2.51
N GLN A 41 -16.63 -5.68 3.76
CA GLN A 41 -16.05 -6.60 4.74
C GLN A 41 -17.16 -7.45 5.37
N PRO A 42 -17.50 -8.60 4.78
CA PRO A 42 -18.57 -9.45 5.32
C PRO A 42 -18.18 -10.22 6.58
N LYS A 43 -16.89 -10.44 6.83
CA LYS A 43 -16.39 -11.20 7.99
C LYS A 43 -15.10 -10.58 8.56
N GLY A 44 -14.00 -11.33 8.55
CA GLY A 44 -12.69 -10.88 9.00
C GLY A 44 -11.99 -9.94 8.00
N PRO A 45 -10.83 -9.36 8.39
CA PRO A 45 -10.05 -8.47 7.52
C PRO A 45 -9.63 -9.11 6.18
N ASP A 46 -9.43 -10.42 6.17
CA ASP A 46 -9.10 -11.25 5.02
C ASP A 46 -10.21 -11.27 3.95
N THR A 47 -11.44 -10.94 4.33
CA THR A 47 -12.60 -10.93 3.43
C THR A 47 -12.83 -9.59 2.76
N VAL A 48 -11.99 -8.58 3.03
CA VAL A 48 -12.14 -7.25 2.44
C VAL A 48 -11.91 -7.30 0.93
N HIS A 49 -12.90 -6.84 0.18
CA HIS A 49 -12.89 -6.80 -1.29
C HIS A 49 -13.59 -5.56 -1.81
N ARG A 50 -13.32 -5.18 -3.04
CA ARG A 50 -14.01 -4.05 -3.68
C ARG A 50 -15.48 -4.36 -3.92
N LEU A 51 -16.34 -3.35 -3.81
CA LEU A 51 -17.75 -3.45 -4.21
C LEU A 51 -17.87 -3.70 -5.71
N ASP A 52 -17.09 -3.01 -6.52
CA ASP A 52 -17.07 -3.13 -7.96
C ASP A 52 -15.62 -3.32 -8.45
N ASP A 53 -15.45 -4.14 -9.49
CA ASP A 53 -14.17 -4.34 -10.16
C ASP A 53 -13.78 -3.11 -10.98
N GLY A 54 -12.48 -2.90 -11.11
CA GLY A 54 -11.95 -1.77 -11.89
C GLY A 54 -11.81 -0.48 -11.07
N GLY A 55 -11.66 0.65 -11.78
CA GLY A 55 -11.37 1.94 -11.18
C GLY A 55 -9.91 2.10 -10.71
N PRO A 56 -9.55 3.28 -10.15
CA PRO A 56 -8.19 3.60 -9.78
C PRO A 56 -7.68 2.72 -8.64
N VAL A 57 -6.39 2.42 -8.66
CA VAL A 57 -5.72 1.65 -7.62
C VAL A 57 -5.50 2.54 -6.40
N LEU A 58 -5.82 2.01 -5.21
CA LEU A 58 -5.48 2.66 -3.95
C LEU A 58 -3.96 2.56 -3.78
N ALA A 59 -3.27 3.68 -3.95
CA ALA A 59 -1.81 3.74 -3.90
C ALA A 59 -1.34 5.11 -3.43
N TYR A 60 -0.10 5.20 -2.95
CA TYR A 60 0.61 6.46 -2.77
C TYR A 60 1.96 6.42 -3.49
N ALA A 61 2.47 7.59 -3.86
CA ALA A 61 3.75 7.73 -4.54
C ALA A 61 4.84 8.27 -3.61
N LEU A 62 6.06 7.81 -3.85
CA LEU A 62 7.31 8.35 -3.32
C LEU A 62 8.13 8.90 -4.51
N PRO A 63 7.81 10.13 -4.98
CA PRO A 63 8.29 10.65 -6.27
C PRO A 63 9.80 10.78 -6.37
N GLU A 64 10.48 11.09 -5.25
CA GLU A 64 11.94 11.21 -5.16
C GLU A 64 12.68 9.92 -5.57
N PHE A 65 11.96 8.78 -5.51
CA PHE A 65 12.51 7.45 -5.83
C PHE A 65 11.85 6.82 -7.05
N GLY A 66 10.86 7.49 -7.65
CA GLY A 66 10.06 6.93 -8.73
C GLY A 66 9.25 5.70 -8.33
N VAL A 67 8.91 5.56 -7.04
CA VAL A 67 8.21 4.40 -6.48
C VAL A 67 6.74 4.72 -6.25
N THR A 68 5.87 3.79 -6.67
CA THR A 68 4.43 3.80 -6.35
C THR A 68 4.10 2.60 -5.48
N MET A 69 3.33 2.82 -4.43
CA MET A 69 3.02 1.84 -3.39
C MET A 69 1.51 1.51 -3.39
N PRO A 70 1.06 0.52 -4.18
CA PRO A 70 -0.27 -0.04 -4.02
C PRO A 70 -0.48 -0.65 -2.63
N PHE A 71 -1.68 -0.48 -2.08
CA PHE A 71 -2.03 -1.05 -0.79
C PHE A 71 -3.53 -1.37 -0.71
N LYS A 72 -3.93 -2.20 0.24
CA LYS A 72 -5.33 -2.44 0.58
C LYS A 72 -5.76 -1.55 1.75
N PRO A 73 -7.05 -1.24 1.89
CA PRO A 73 -7.53 -0.44 3.02
C PRO A 73 -7.20 -1.02 4.40
N THR A 74 -6.92 -2.32 4.46
CA THR A 74 -6.52 -3.04 5.68
C THR A 74 -5.02 -3.04 5.94
N ASP A 75 -4.22 -2.62 4.99
CA ASP A 75 -2.76 -2.56 5.15
C ASP A 75 -2.40 -1.31 5.98
N PHE A 76 -1.42 -1.46 6.87
CA PHE A 76 -0.89 -0.31 7.59
C PHE A 76 -0.11 0.60 6.64
N THR A 77 -0.51 1.86 6.58
CA THR A 77 0.20 2.93 5.87
C THR A 77 0.33 4.17 6.74
N GLN A 78 1.34 5.00 6.47
CA GLN A 78 1.47 6.29 7.12
C GLN A 78 0.37 7.23 6.63
N VAL A 79 -0.55 7.60 7.55
CA VAL A 79 -1.77 8.37 7.21
C VAL A 79 -1.48 9.77 6.67
N ASN A 80 -0.34 10.36 7.03
CA ASN A 80 0.10 11.63 6.48
C ASN A 80 1.11 11.40 5.35
N ALA A 81 0.63 11.38 4.12
CA ALA A 81 1.44 11.12 2.93
C ALA A 81 2.60 12.13 2.76
N GLN A 82 2.39 13.42 3.10
CA GLN A 82 3.43 14.44 3.00
C GLN A 82 4.56 14.18 4.00
N ILE A 83 4.20 13.89 5.25
CA ILE A 83 5.20 13.56 6.29
C ILE A 83 5.89 12.25 5.94
N ASN A 84 5.18 11.25 5.42
CA ASN A 84 5.81 9.99 4.98
C ASN A 84 6.87 10.24 3.90
N ARG A 85 6.59 11.05 2.88
CA ARG A 85 7.56 11.42 1.83
C ARG A 85 8.81 12.07 2.42
N VAL A 86 8.63 13.06 3.29
CA VAL A 86 9.75 13.74 3.97
C VAL A 86 10.55 12.78 4.85
N LEU A 87 9.88 11.89 5.58
CA LEU A 87 10.51 10.91 6.46
C LEU A 87 11.36 9.92 5.67
N VAL A 88 10.80 9.34 4.60
CA VAL A 88 11.49 8.36 3.75
C VAL A 88 12.69 9.03 3.05
N ASP A 89 12.50 10.20 2.44
CA ASP A 89 13.58 10.94 1.78
C ASP A 89 14.72 11.26 2.76
N ARG A 90 14.38 11.74 3.96
CA ARG A 90 15.37 12.05 4.99
C ARG A 90 16.11 10.81 5.46
N ALA A 91 15.41 9.69 5.70
CA ALA A 91 16.02 8.45 6.14
C ALA A 91 17.00 7.90 5.09
N VAL A 92 16.59 7.86 3.82
CA VAL A 92 17.45 7.37 2.72
C VAL A 92 18.66 8.28 2.53
N ARG A 93 18.50 9.61 2.64
CA ARG A 93 19.64 10.56 2.56
C ARG A 93 20.61 10.43 3.73
N LEU A 94 20.12 10.20 4.95
CA LEU A 94 20.98 10.06 6.13
C LEU A 94 21.71 8.71 6.14
N LEU A 95 21.05 7.65 5.67
CA LEU A 95 21.67 6.33 5.52
C LEU A 95 22.70 6.32 4.38
N ASP A 96 22.46 7.11 3.33
CA ASP A 96 23.29 7.27 2.12
C ASP A 96 23.79 5.93 1.53
N PRO A 97 22.88 4.97 1.23
CA PRO A 97 23.30 3.66 0.76
C PRO A 97 24.03 3.75 -0.58
N GLN A 98 25.19 3.10 -0.66
CA GLN A 98 26.01 3.10 -1.86
C GLN A 98 25.63 1.95 -2.80
N PRO A 99 25.90 2.05 -4.13
CA PRO A 99 25.47 1.06 -5.13
C PRO A 99 26.01 -0.36 -4.91
N GLY A 100 27.08 -0.54 -4.12
CA GLY A 100 27.66 -1.84 -3.78
C GLY A 100 27.16 -2.43 -2.46
N GLU A 101 26.35 -1.69 -1.70
CA GLU A 101 25.98 -2.09 -0.35
C GLU A 101 24.72 -2.95 -0.31
N ARG A 102 24.64 -3.75 0.75
CA ARG A 102 23.45 -4.51 1.14
C ARG A 102 22.84 -3.88 2.39
N VAL A 103 21.54 -3.65 2.37
CA VAL A 103 20.82 -3.01 3.45
C VAL A 103 19.76 -3.96 4.01
N VAL A 104 19.51 -3.91 5.30
CA VAL A 104 18.40 -4.62 5.95
C VAL A 104 17.41 -3.59 6.48
N ASP A 105 16.14 -3.80 6.15
CA ASP A 105 15.00 -3.01 6.61
C ASP A 105 14.16 -3.88 7.56
N TRP A 106 14.24 -3.59 8.86
CA TRP A 106 13.50 -4.30 9.88
C TRP A 106 12.09 -3.73 10.03
N PHE A 107 11.10 -4.62 10.09
CA PHE A 107 9.68 -4.27 10.14
C PHE A 107 9.25 -3.51 8.89
N CYS A 108 9.61 -4.05 7.73
CA CYS A 108 9.50 -3.36 6.46
C CYS A 108 8.07 -3.09 5.99
N GLY A 109 7.07 -3.77 6.58
CA GLY A 109 5.68 -3.67 6.17
C GLY A 109 5.50 -4.01 4.69
N LEU A 110 4.81 -3.14 3.97
CA LEU A 110 4.62 -3.28 2.51
C LEU A 110 5.80 -2.74 1.67
N GLY A 111 6.94 -2.43 2.31
CA GLY A 111 8.18 -2.00 1.64
C GLY A 111 8.39 -0.49 1.58
N ASN A 112 7.78 0.29 2.49
CA ASN A 112 7.81 1.76 2.47
C ASN A 112 9.22 2.36 2.46
N PHE A 113 10.19 1.74 3.15
CA PHE A 113 11.62 2.11 3.11
C PHE A 113 12.42 1.19 2.21
N THR A 114 12.09 -0.11 2.17
CA THR A 114 12.80 -1.12 1.38
C THR A 114 12.91 -0.71 -0.10
N LEU A 115 11.80 -0.29 -0.73
CA LEU A 115 11.79 0.02 -2.15
C LEU A 115 12.59 1.29 -2.47
N PRO A 116 12.44 2.42 -1.75
CA PRO A 116 13.34 3.58 -1.88
C PRO A 116 14.82 3.25 -1.71
N LEU A 117 15.17 2.45 -0.70
CA LEU A 117 16.54 2.00 -0.47
C LEU A 117 17.08 1.17 -1.65
N ALA A 118 16.24 0.29 -2.22
CA ALA A 118 16.60 -0.55 -3.35
C ALA A 118 16.86 0.23 -4.65
N THR A 119 16.37 1.49 -4.74
CA THR A 119 16.72 2.36 -5.89
C THR A 119 18.19 2.76 -5.88
N ARG A 120 18.87 2.72 -4.72
CA ARG A 120 20.26 3.16 -4.53
C ARG A 120 21.20 2.03 -4.19
N ALA A 121 20.84 1.13 -3.28
CA ALA A 121 21.65 0.00 -2.84
C ALA A 121 21.79 -1.11 -3.90
N ALA A 122 22.73 -2.02 -3.71
CA ALA A 122 22.86 -3.23 -4.52
C ALA A 122 21.70 -4.19 -4.25
N GLN A 123 21.41 -4.43 -2.97
CA GLN A 123 20.31 -5.29 -2.51
C GLN A 123 19.73 -4.78 -1.20
N VAL A 124 18.45 -4.99 -0.99
CA VAL A 124 17.77 -4.72 0.28
C VAL A 124 16.99 -5.96 0.72
N LEU A 125 17.20 -6.36 1.98
CA LEU A 125 16.41 -7.39 2.64
C LEU A 125 15.39 -6.72 3.54
N GLY A 126 14.10 -6.86 3.24
CA GLY A 126 13.00 -6.48 4.11
C GLY A 126 12.61 -7.64 5.02
N ILE A 127 12.49 -7.39 6.31
CA ILE A 127 12.04 -8.36 7.31
C ILE A 127 10.73 -7.90 7.93
N GLU A 128 9.72 -8.76 7.86
CA GLU A 128 8.35 -8.46 8.33
C GLU A 128 7.70 -9.72 8.92
N GLY A 129 7.05 -9.57 10.07
CA GLY A 129 6.40 -10.69 10.75
C GLY A 129 5.05 -11.11 10.16
N SER A 130 4.47 -10.30 9.28
CA SER A 130 3.19 -10.58 8.62
C SER A 130 3.40 -11.11 7.22
N GLU A 131 3.07 -12.39 6.99
CA GLU A 131 3.17 -13.01 5.66
C GLU A 131 2.34 -12.25 4.60
N VAL A 132 1.19 -11.70 4.99
CA VAL A 132 0.35 -10.88 4.10
C VAL A 132 1.07 -9.61 3.65
N LEU A 133 1.80 -8.94 4.55
CA LEU A 133 2.58 -7.74 4.21
C LEU A 133 3.84 -8.09 3.42
N VAL A 134 4.49 -9.21 3.73
CA VAL A 134 5.61 -9.74 2.93
C VAL A 134 5.19 -9.97 1.47
N GLU A 135 4.04 -10.60 1.24
CA GLU A 135 3.54 -10.80 -0.12
C GLU A 135 3.20 -9.46 -0.79
N ARG A 136 2.57 -8.53 -0.07
CA ARG A 136 2.33 -7.16 -0.57
C ARG A 136 3.63 -6.46 -0.93
N ALA A 137 4.67 -6.59 -0.13
CA ALA A 137 5.98 -6.00 -0.41
C ALA A 137 6.63 -6.59 -1.68
N ARG A 138 6.49 -7.91 -1.90
CA ARG A 138 6.94 -8.57 -3.14
C ARG A 138 6.17 -8.07 -4.37
N GLU A 139 4.83 -7.97 -4.27
CA GLU A 139 4.00 -7.40 -5.33
C GLU A 139 4.42 -5.96 -5.67
N ASN A 140 4.64 -5.13 -4.63
CA ASN A 140 5.08 -3.76 -4.78
C ASN A 140 6.47 -3.66 -5.42
N ALA A 141 7.41 -4.53 -5.03
CA ALA A 141 8.73 -4.60 -5.63
C ALA A 141 8.66 -4.97 -7.12
N ALA A 142 7.83 -5.95 -7.47
CA ALA A 142 7.62 -6.35 -8.86
C ALA A 142 7.00 -5.22 -9.68
N ALA A 143 5.96 -4.56 -9.17
CA ALA A 143 5.27 -3.45 -9.84
C ALA A 143 6.20 -2.24 -10.09
N ASN A 144 7.23 -2.04 -9.26
CA ASN A 144 8.21 -0.98 -9.40
C ASN A 144 9.52 -1.42 -10.12
N GLY A 145 9.59 -2.65 -10.63
CA GLY A 145 10.80 -3.16 -11.30
C GLY A 145 11.99 -3.39 -10.37
N LEU A 146 11.74 -3.52 -9.06
CA LEU A 146 12.77 -3.65 -8.02
C LEU A 146 12.91 -5.08 -7.46
N ALA A 147 12.17 -6.06 -8.00
CA ALA A 147 12.18 -7.44 -7.51
C ALA A 147 13.58 -8.09 -7.53
N ALA A 148 14.44 -7.75 -8.50
CA ALA A 148 15.81 -8.27 -8.58
C ALA A 148 16.75 -7.69 -7.52
N LYS A 149 16.37 -6.57 -6.88
CA LYS A 149 17.17 -5.88 -5.86
C LYS A 149 16.62 -6.04 -4.45
N THR A 150 15.50 -6.74 -4.29
CA THR A 150 14.83 -6.90 -3.00
C THR A 150 14.60 -8.37 -2.67
N ALA A 151 14.71 -8.69 -1.40
CA ALA A 151 14.24 -9.95 -0.83
C ALA A 151 13.38 -9.65 0.39
N PHE A 152 12.41 -10.52 0.71
CA PHE A 152 11.50 -10.33 1.84
C PHE A 152 11.33 -11.64 2.61
N GLU A 153 11.47 -11.58 3.94
CA GLU A 153 11.35 -12.69 4.89
C GLU A 153 10.46 -12.30 6.07
#